data_0fc738cfe52080b8a651c6215e0e4b23
#
_entry.id   0fc738cfe52080b8a651c6215e0e4b23
#
_cell.length_a   1.000
_cell.length_b   1.000
_cell.length_c   1.000
_cell.angle_alpha   90.00
_cell.angle_beta   90.00
_cell.angle_gamma   90.00
#
_symmetry.space_group_name_H-M   'P 1'
#
loop_
_entity.id
_entity.type
_entity.pdbx_description
1 polymer ?
#
loop_
_entity_poly.entity_id
_entity_poly.type
_entity_poly.pdbx_seq_one_letter_code
_entity_poly.pdbx_strand_id
1 'polypeptide(L)'
;DAKAAVRYIRAHADEYGVDPNRIGILGDSAGGYLVEMAGATNGEKTFDKGDWTDVSSDVQAVVSIYGISDLMTIGEGFDAATQKVHESPAVTEALLVNGPAFRNYAGASIMADPKKAMAASPLGHIDGSEPPFFILHGAEDKLVSPMQSAKLYRALREKNVPADYLLVENAGHGDLPWYQKPVIDRVVAWFAKTLGAKKGNAAEGANL
;
A
#
# COMPACT_ATOMS: atom_id res chain seq x y z
N ASP A 1 0.39 1.83 12.79
CA ASP A 1 -0.59 2.94 12.78
C ASP A 1 -1.71 2.72 11.75
N ALA A 2 -1.43 2.37 10.46
CA ALA A 2 -2.45 2.16 9.44
C ALA A 2 -3.51 1.12 9.86
N LYS A 3 -3.07 -0.06 10.34
CA LYS A 3 -3.99 -1.10 10.84
C LYS A 3 -4.80 -0.62 12.07
N ALA A 4 -4.22 0.20 12.94
CA ALA A 4 -4.95 0.79 14.08
C ALA A 4 -6.02 1.79 13.60
N ALA A 5 -5.73 2.58 12.55
CA ALA A 5 -6.73 3.48 11.96
C ALA A 5 -7.91 2.70 11.34
N VAL A 6 -7.64 1.59 10.66
CA VAL A 6 -8.70 0.70 10.13
C VAL A 6 -9.57 0.15 11.26
N ARG A 7 -8.96 -0.31 12.36
CA ARG A 7 -9.71 -0.80 13.52
C ARG A 7 -10.56 0.30 14.14
N TYR A 8 -10.00 1.50 14.29
CA TYR A 8 -10.74 2.66 14.81
C TYR A 8 -11.98 2.96 13.97
N ILE A 9 -11.82 3.09 12.66
CA ILE A 9 -12.96 3.35 11.75
C ILE A 9 -13.99 2.23 11.81
N ARG A 10 -13.55 0.97 11.89
CA ARG A 10 -14.46 -0.18 11.98
C ARG A 10 -15.21 -0.21 13.32
N ALA A 11 -14.53 0.10 14.43
CA ALA A 11 -15.15 0.17 15.76
C ALA A 11 -16.19 1.30 15.87
N HIS A 12 -16.03 2.37 15.09
CA HIS A 12 -16.91 3.54 15.10
C HIS A 12 -17.74 3.66 13.79
N ALA A 13 -17.96 2.52 13.13
CA ALA A 13 -18.60 2.49 11.81
C ALA A 13 -19.99 3.15 11.78
N ASP A 14 -20.79 2.95 12.82
CA ASP A 14 -22.11 3.56 12.96
C ASP A 14 -22.02 5.08 13.11
N GLU A 15 -21.05 5.57 13.88
CA GLU A 15 -20.81 7.01 14.10
C GLU A 15 -20.46 7.71 12.79
N TYR A 16 -19.64 7.08 11.95
CA TYR A 16 -19.20 7.65 10.68
C TYR A 16 -20.11 7.29 9.49
N GLY A 17 -21.13 6.47 9.71
CA GLY A 17 -22.04 6.02 8.66
C GLY A 17 -21.35 5.18 7.56
N VAL A 18 -20.27 4.46 7.93
CA VAL A 18 -19.53 3.56 7.03
C VAL A 18 -19.98 2.13 7.22
N ASP A 19 -19.71 1.28 6.22
CA ASP A 19 -19.95 -0.16 6.33
C ASP A 19 -18.69 -0.85 6.85
N PRO A 20 -18.70 -1.46 8.04
CA PRO A 20 -17.52 -2.07 8.65
C PRO A 20 -16.96 -3.26 7.86
N ASN A 21 -17.75 -3.82 6.93
CA ASN A 21 -17.36 -4.95 6.10
C ASN A 21 -16.88 -4.54 4.71
N ARG A 22 -16.83 -3.24 4.40
CA ARG A 22 -16.43 -2.69 3.10
C ARG A 22 -15.49 -1.51 3.25
N ILE A 23 -14.34 -1.76 3.86
CA ILE A 23 -13.29 -0.77 4.08
C ILE A 23 -12.21 -0.98 3.01
N GLY A 24 -11.99 0.03 2.19
CA GLY A 24 -10.86 0.12 1.30
C GLY A 24 -9.80 1.06 1.86
N ILE A 25 -8.55 0.85 1.48
CA ILE A 25 -7.43 1.70 1.88
C ILE A 25 -6.69 2.20 0.64
N LEU A 26 -6.29 3.47 0.66
CA LEU A 26 -5.50 4.09 -0.41
C LEU A 26 -4.31 4.82 0.17
N GLY A 27 -3.19 4.74 -0.52
CA GLY A 27 -1.99 5.49 -0.16
C GLY A 27 -1.06 5.67 -1.34
N ASP A 28 -0.23 6.70 -1.25
CA ASP A 28 0.78 7.05 -2.23
C ASP A 28 2.19 7.08 -1.62
N SER A 29 3.22 6.76 -2.40
CA SER A 29 4.62 6.76 -1.96
C SER A 29 4.82 5.92 -0.68
N ALA A 30 5.30 6.50 0.40
CA ALA A 30 5.37 5.85 1.71
C ALA A 30 3.99 5.39 2.22
N GLY A 31 2.92 6.15 1.91
CA GLY A 31 1.53 5.71 2.15
C GLY A 31 1.16 4.51 1.29
N GLY A 32 1.65 4.43 0.04
CA GLY A 32 1.53 3.26 -0.83
C GLY A 32 2.15 2.02 -0.18
N TYR A 33 3.38 2.13 0.34
CA TYR A 33 4.00 1.08 1.13
C TYR A 33 3.13 0.65 2.33
N LEU A 34 2.60 1.61 3.09
CA LEU A 34 1.79 1.30 4.28
C LEU A 34 0.48 0.59 3.93
N VAL A 35 -0.18 0.96 2.83
CA VAL A 35 -1.42 0.28 2.41
C VAL A 35 -1.14 -1.10 1.80
N GLU A 36 -0.03 -1.25 1.10
CA GLU A 36 0.45 -2.55 0.63
C GLU A 36 0.72 -3.50 1.80
N MET A 37 1.46 -3.03 2.84
CA MET A 37 1.67 -3.79 4.07
C MET A 37 0.36 -4.12 4.77
N ALA A 38 -0.57 -3.18 4.87
CA ALA A 38 -1.86 -3.42 5.52
C ALA A 38 -2.65 -4.53 4.81
N GLY A 39 -2.70 -4.49 3.47
CA GLY A 39 -3.39 -5.50 2.66
C GLY A 39 -2.68 -6.85 2.63
N ALA A 40 -1.35 -6.85 2.49
CA ALA A 40 -0.54 -8.06 2.46
C ALA A 40 -0.52 -8.80 3.81
N THR A 41 -0.82 -8.11 4.90
CA THR A 41 -0.88 -8.69 6.25
C THR A 41 -2.31 -8.80 6.80
N ASN A 42 -3.31 -8.92 5.93
CA ASN A 42 -4.67 -9.27 6.36
C ASN A 42 -4.63 -10.59 7.13
N GLY A 43 -5.36 -10.64 8.25
CA GLY A 43 -5.36 -11.80 9.15
C GLY A 43 -4.15 -11.92 10.08
N GLU A 44 -3.03 -11.25 9.80
CA GLU A 44 -1.86 -11.29 10.65
C GLU A 44 -2.01 -10.37 11.88
N LYS A 45 -1.93 -10.97 13.08
CA LYS A 45 -2.03 -10.23 14.34
C LYS A 45 -0.72 -9.60 14.81
N THR A 46 0.41 -10.01 14.23
CA THR A 46 1.75 -9.52 14.60
C THR A 46 1.86 -8.00 14.52
N PHE A 47 1.19 -7.40 13.52
CA PHE A 47 1.18 -5.94 13.28
C PHE A 47 0.02 -5.21 13.98
N ASP A 48 -0.90 -5.93 14.64
CA ASP A 48 -2.00 -5.33 15.39
C ASP A 48 -1.50 -4.82 16.75
N LYS A 49 -1.20 -3.53 16.83
CA LYS A 49 -0.71 -2.84 18.02
C LYS A 49 -1.64 -1.67 18.37
N GLY A 50 -1.65 -1.28 19.64
CA GLY A 50 -2.49 -0.17 20.14
C GLY A 50 -3.89 -0.63 20.49
N ASP A 51 -4.86 0.28 20.34
CA ASP A 51 -6.25 0.09 20.78
C ASP A 51 -7.08 -0.74 19.79
N TRP A 52 -8.26 -1.17 20.22
CA TRP A 52 -9.26 -1.95 19.44
C TRP A 52 -8.68 -3.22 18.81
N THR A 53 -7.80 -3.94 19.51
CA THR A 53 -7.16 -5.16 19.00
C THR A 53 -8.11 -6.36 18.89
N ASP A 54 -9.29 -6.27 19.47
CA ASP A 54 -10.42 -7.19 19.34
C ASP A 54 -11.21 -6.99 18.02
N VAL A 55 -11.01 -5.85 17.35
CA VAL A 55 -11.62 -5.54 16.05
C VAL A 55 -10.65 -5.89 14.93
N SER A 56 -11.16 -6.40 13.79
CA SER A 56 -10.31 -6.73 12.64
C SER A 56 -9.68 -5.48 12.00
N SER A 57 -8.39 -5.59 11.66
CA SER A 57 -7.67 -4.61 10.88
C SER A 57 -7.67 -4.91 9.37
N ASP A 58 -8.36 -5.98 8.93
CA ASP A 58 -8.38 -6.41 7.54
C ASP A 58 -9.11 -5.40 6.66
N VAL A 59 -8.59 -5.18 5.48
CA VAL A 59 -9.20 -4.32 4.47
C VAL A 59 -9.73 -5.16 3.31
N GLN A 60 -10.76 -4.66 2.62
CA GLN A 60 -11.44 -5.38 1.55
C GLN A 60 -11.00 -4.92 0.15
N ALA A 61 -10.20 -3.87 0.08
CA ALA A 61 -9.62 -3.38 -1.18
C ALA A 61 -8.41 -2.49 -0.88
N VAL A 62 -7.38 -2.57 -1.71
CA VAL A 62 -6.16 -1.75 -1.59
C VAL A 62 -5.91 -1.01 -2.89
N VAL A 63 -5.66 0.29 -2.80
CA VAL A 63 -5.13 1.10 -3.90
C VAL A 63 -3.76 1.63 -3.50
N SER A 64 -2.74 1.20 -4.23
CA SER A 64 -1.37 1.69 -4.06
C SER A 64 -0.96 2.54 -5.25
N ILE A 65 -0.48 3.74 -4.97
CA ILE A 65 0.02 4.68 -5.97
C ILE A 65 1.52 4.86 -5.72
N TYR A 66 2.34 4.43 -6.69
CA TYR A 66 3.81 4.43 -6.62
C TYR A 66 4.37 4.00 -5.26
N GLY A 67 3.81 2.92 -4.67
CA GLY A 67 4.25 2.33 -3.42
C GLY A 67 5.56 1.53 -3.54
N ILE A 68 6.05 1.08 -2.40
CA ILE A 68 7.29 0.31 -2.29
C ILE A 68 6.94 -1.10 -1.82
N SER A 69 7.18 -2.11 -2.64
CA SER A 69 6.82 -3.51 -2.34
C SER A 69 7.99 -4.34 -1.81
N ASP A 70 9.22 -3.93 -2.12
CA ASP A 70 10.47 -4.61 -1.72
C ASP A 70 11.51 -3.56 -1.30
N LEU A 71 11.76 -3.46 0.00
CA LEU A 71 12.68 -2.47 0.57
C LEU A 71 14.15 -2.70 0.17
N MET A 72 14.51 -3.91 -0.25
CA MET A 72 15.90 -4.20 -0.67
C MET A 72 16.19 -3.76 -2.10
N THR A 73 15.17 -3.48 -2.90
CA THR A 73 15.33 -3.26 -4.35
C THR A 73 14.66 -1.97 -4.84
N ILE A 74 14.54 -0.95 -3.98
CA ILE A 74 13.87 0.32 -4.34
C ILE A 74 14.51 0.97 -5.58
N GLY A 75 15.84 0.92 -5.70
CA GLY A 75 16.57 1.48 -6.83
C GLY A 75 16.68 0.56 -8.05
N GLU A 76 16.08 -0.62 -8.04
CA GLU A 76 16.18 -1.56 -9.17
C GLU A 76 15.63 -0.95 -10.46
N GLY A 77 16.40 -1.07 -11.55
CA GLY A 77 16.06 -0.47 -12.85
C GLY A 77 16.63 0.94 -13.05
N PHE A 78 17.13 1.59 -12.01
CA PHE A 78 17.85 2.84 -12.11
C PHE A 78 19.34 2.61 -12.45
N ASP A 79 20.07 3.70 -12.69
CA ASP A 79 21.52 3.63 -12.89
C ASP A 79 22.26 3.15 -11.64
N ALA A 80 23.51 2.67 -11.81
CA ALA A 80 24.30 2.09 -10.74
C ALA A 80 24.60 3.08 -9.59
N ALA A 81 24.67 4.37 -9.86
CA ALA A 81 24.92 5.37 -8.81
C ALA A 81 23.69 5.53 -7.92
N THR A 82 22.51 5.57 -8.50
CA THR A 82 21.22 5.60 -7.79
C THR A 82 21.02 4.31 -6.98
N GLN A 83 21.29 3.14 -7.57
CA GLN A 83 21.21 1.87 -6.82
C GLN A 83 22.14 1.85 -5.61
N LYS A 84 23.36 2.40 -5.76
CA LYS A 84 24.33 2.46 -4.66
C LYS A 84 23.89 3.39 -3.51
N VAL A 85 23.09 4.41 -3.78
CA VAL A 85 22.52 5.26 -2.71
C VAL A 85 21.68 4.41 -1.74
N HIS A 86 20.93 3.45 -2.25
CA HIS A 86 20.09 2.56 -1.45
C HIS A 86 20.87 1.54 -0.61
N GLU A 87 22.19 1.43 -0.79
CA GLU A 87 23.06 0.65 0.10
C GLU A 87 23.45 1.41 1.38
N SER A 88 23.20 2.72 1.43
CA SER A 88 23.55 3.55 2.58
C SER A 88 22.71 3.21 3.80
N PRO A 89 23.29 3.18 5.01
CA PRO A 89 22.52 3.03 6.24
C PRO A 89 21.63 4.24 6.57
N ALA A 90 21.80 5.37 5.88
CA ALA A 90 21.08 6.62 6.14
C ALA A 90 19.87 6.83 5.20
N VAL A 91 19.57 5.88 4.31
CA VAL A 91 18.36 5.96 3.48
C VAL A 91 17.12 5.53 4.26
N THR A 92 15.97 5.96 3.79
CA THR A 92 14.69 5.84 4.50
C THR A 92 14.34 4.40 4.87
N GLU A 93 14.52 3.47 3.95
CA GLU A 93 14.26 2.05 4.14
C GLU A 93 15.19 1.40 5.17
N ALA A 94 16.47 1.80 5.17
CA ALA A 94 17.45 1.33 6.15
C ALA A 94 17.13 1.88 7.54
N LEU A 95 16.77 3.15 7.64
CA LEU A 95 16.36 3.79 8.90
C LEU A 95 15.08 3.16 9.46
N LEU A 96 14.11 2.83 8.59
CA LEU A 96 12.86 2.18 8.96
C LEU A 96 13.11 0.80 9.59
N VAL A 97 13.96 0.00 8.97
CA VAL A 97 14.17 -1.41 9.35
C VAL A 97 15.24 -1.55 10.43
N ASN A 98 16.35 -0.82 10.31
CA ASN A 98 17.54 -1.01 11.14
C ASN A 98 17.76 0.09 12.18
N GLY A 99 16.90 1.12 12.20
CA GLY A 99 16.98 2.21 13.16
C GLY A 99 17.95 3.31 12.73
N PRO A 100 18.32 4.20 13.67
CA PRO A 100 19.03 5.43 13.35
C PRO A 100 20.44 5.20 12.81
N ALA A 101 20.87 6.04 11.84
CA ALA A 101 22.20 6.06 11.25
C ALA A 101 22.78 7.50 11.29
N PHE A 102 22.68 8.18 12.43
CA PHE A 102 23.14 9.55 12.62
C PHE A 102 23.67 9.76 14.05
N ARG A 103 24.48 10.78 14.24
CA ARG A 103 25.16 11.10 15.51
C ARG A 103 26.03 9.91 15.97
N ASN A 104 25.69 9.30 17.08
CA ASN A 104 26.41 8.20 17.70
C ASN A 104 25.97 6.80 17.23
N TYR A 105 25.04 6.74 16.27
CA TYR A 105 24.52 5.49 15.70
C TYR A 105 25.13 5.27 14.32
N ALA A 106 25.83 4.16 14.15
CA ALA A 106 26.42 3.80 12.85
C ALA A 106 25.36 3.43 11.81
N GLY A 107 24.21 2.93 12.27
CA GLY A 107 23.17 2.36 11.40
C GLY A 107 23.62 1.05 10.75
N ALA A 108 22.76 0.51 9.90
CA ALA A 108 23.06 -0.64 9.06
C ALA A 108 22.33 -0.49 7.72
N SER A 109 22.97 -0.94 6.63
CA SER A 109 22.32 -1.01 5.32
C SER A 109 21.08 -1.88 5.35
N ILE A 110 20.11 -1.62 4.49
CA ILE A 110 18.93 -2.50 4.31
C ILE A 110 19.33 -3.94 3.99
N MET A 111 20.47 -4.14 3.37
CA MET A 111 21.02 -5.44 3.01
C MET A 111 21.70 -6.18 4.17
N ALA A 112 21.88 -5.53 5.33
CA ALA A 112 22.57 -6.15 6.48
C ALA A 112 21.80 -7.35 7.08
N ASP A 113 20.47 -7.33 6.99
CA ASP A 113 19.60 -8.45 7.39
C ASP A 113 18.46 -8.61 6.38
N PRO A 114 18.66 -9.40 5.31
CA PRO A 114 17.66 -9.60 4.28
C PRO A 114 16.35 -10.22 4.80
N LYS A 115 16.39 -11.03 5.85
CA LYS A 115 15.17 -11.62 6.45
C LYS A 115 14.32 -10.54 7.12
N LYS A 116 14.95 -9.65 7.87
CA LYS A 116 14.28 -8.53 8.52
C LYS A 116 13.72 -7.55 7.49
N ALA A 117 14.50 -7.27 6.44
CA ALA A 117 14.07 -6.42 5.34
C ALA A 117 12.85 -7.02 4.60
N MET A 118 12.87 -8.31 4.31
CA MET A 118 11.74 -9.00 3.66
C MET A 118 10.51 -9.05 4.58
N ALA A 119 10.68 -9.28 5.88
CA ALA A 119 9.57 -9.23 6.85
C ALA A 119 8.97 -7.82 7.00
N ALA A 120 9.68 -6.77 6.61
CA ALA A 120 9.18 -5.41 6.53
C ALA A 120 8.70 -5.02 5.12
N SER A 121 8.79 -5.90 4.15
CA SER A 121 8.39 -5.64 2.75
C SER A 121 7.06 -6.31 2.43
N PRO A 122 6.11 -5.62 1.76
CA PRO A 122 4.85 -6.23 1.32
C PRO A 122 5.02 -7.57 0.60
N LEU A 123 6.01 -7.67 -0.29
CA LEU A 123 6.30 -8.92 -1.01
C LEU A 123 6.61 -10.11 -0.11
N GLY A 124 7.09 -9.88 1.11
CA GLY A 124 7.38 -10.94 2.07
C GLY A 124 6.15 -11.62 2.67
N HIS A 125 4.97 -11.06 2.43
CA HIS A 125 3.70 -11.50 3.02
C HIS A 125 2.68 -12.02 2.00
N ILE A 126 2.99 -11.98 0.69
CA ILE A 126 2.05 -12.40 -0.36
C ILE A 126 1.88 -13.91 -0.35
N ASP A 127 0.74 -14.39 0.10
CA ASP A 127 0.43 -15.82 0.26
C ASP A 127 -0.81 -16.31 -0.52
N GLY A 128 -1.67 -15.40 -0.99
CA GLY A 128 -2.91 -15.67 -1.73
C GLY A 128 -4.17 -15.33 -0.96
N SER A 129 -4.04 -14.86 0.27
CA SER A 129 -5.18 -14.45 1.12
C SER A 129 -5.50 -12.95 1.04
N GLU A 130 -4.73 -12.20 0.26
CA GLU A 130 -4.85 -10.76 0.16
C GLU A 130 -6.17 -10.32 -0.47
N PRO A 131 -6.67 -9.12 -0.12
CA PRO A 131 -7.81 -8.52 -0.79
C PRO A 131 -7.44 -8.10 -2.22
N PRO A 132 -8.41 -7.71 -3.07
CA PRO A 132 -8.11 -7.11 -4.37
C PRO A 132 -7.21 -5.88 -4.28
N PHE A 133 -6.27 -5.75 -5.21
CA PHE A 133 -5.34 -4.62 -5.33
C PHE A 133 -5.56 -3.85 -6.63
N PHE A 134 -5.50 -2.53 -6.57
CA PHE A 134 -5.25 -1.67 -7.72
C PHE A 134 -3.94 -0.92 -7.52
N ILE A 135 -3.00 -1.19 -8.40
CA ILE A 135 -1.63 -0.71 -8.32
C ILE A 135 -1.41 0.28 -9.47
N LEU A 136 -1.00 1.50 -9.13
CA LEU A 136 -0.71 2.55 -10.11
C LEU A 136 0.73 3.00 -9.95
N HIS A 137 1.44 3.22 -11.08
CA HIS A 137 2.80 3.77 -11.06
C HIS A 137 3.04 4.68 -12.26
N GLY A 138 3.90 5.68 -12.07
CA GLY A 138 4.30 6.58 -13.15
C GLY A 138 5.44 5.99 -13.97
N ALA A 139 5.33 6.04 -15.29
CA ALA A 139 6.37 5.53 -16.18
C ALA A 139 7.68 6.32 -16.08
N GLU A 140 7.61 7.60 -15.65
CA GLU A 140 8.75 8.50 -15.52
C GLU A 140 9.20 8.70 -14.06
N ASP A 141 8.75 7.83 -13.14
CA ASP A 141 9.16 7.91 -11.74
C ASP A 141 10.67 7.62 -11.59
N LYS A 142 11.38 8.62 -11.05
CA LYS A 142 12.83 8.57 -10.83
C LYS A 142 13.21 8.47 -9.35
N LEU A 143 12.21 8.39 -8.46
CA LEU A 143 12.43 8.28 -7.03
C LEU A 143 12.15 6.84 -6.53
N VAL A 144 11.03 6.27 -6.93
CA VAL A 144 10.68 4.86 -6.69
C VAL A 144 10.52 4.17 -8.03
N SER A 145 11.29 3.13 -8.25
CA SER A 145 11.26 2.43 -9.54
C SER A 145 9.89 1.82 -9.83
N PRO A 146 9.32 1.99 -11.05
CA PRO A 146 8.10 1.30 -11.46
C PRO A 146 8.18 -0.23 -11.36
N MET A 147 9.38 -0.78 -11.26
CA MET A 147 9.59 -2.21 -11.01
C MET A 147 9.03 -2.67 -9.67
N GLN A 148 8.94 -1.79 -8.67
CA GLN A 148 8.32 -2.07 -7.38
C GLN A 148 6.86 -2.51 -7.57
N SER A 149 6.06 -1.69 -8.23
CA SER A 149 4.66 -1.99 -8.55
C SER A 149 4.50 -3.20 -9.47
N ALA A 150 5.38 -3.35 -10.47
CA ALA A 150 5.34 -4.49 -11.38
C ALA A 150 5.65 -5.82 -10.66
N LYS A 151 6.56 -5.82 -9.67
CA LYS A 151 6.85 -6.99 -8.84
C LYS A 151 5.65 -7.37 -7.98
N LEU A 152 5.05 -6.40 -7.28
CA LEU A 152 3.87 -6.64 -6.46
C LEU A 152 2.72 -7.21 -7.29
N TYR A 153 2.42 -6.59 -8.44
CA TYR A 153 1.39 -7.08 -9.34
C TYR A 153 1.63 -8.53 -9.75
N ARG A 154 2.86 -8.89 -10.16
CA ARG A 154 3.19 -10.27 -10.53
C ARG A 154 3.01 -11.24 -9.37
N ALA A 155 3.54 -10.92 -8.19
CA ALA A 155 3.42 -11.77 -7.00
C ALA A 155 1.96 -12.05 -6.64
N LEU A 156 1.11 -11.03 -6.64
CA LEU A 156 -0.33 -11.17 -6.40
C LEU A 156 -0.98 -12.08 -7.46
N ARG A 157 -0.68 -11.85 -8.75
CA ARG A 157 -1.24 -12.66 -9.85
C ARG A 157 -0.80 -14.12 -9.82
N GLU A 158 0.45 -14.39 -9.45
CA GLU A 158 0.98 -15.75 -9.26
C GLU A 158 0.26 -16.51 -8.14
N LYS A 159 -0.24 -15.78 -7.15
CA LYS A 159 -1.04 -16.33 -6.05
C LYS A 159 -2.55 -16.30 -6.32
N ASN A 160 -2.98 -15.95 -7.53
CA ASN A 160 -4.39 -15.83 -7.94
C ASN A 160 -5.16 -14.73 -7.20
N VAL A 161 -4.48 -13.77 -6.59
CA VAL A 161 -5.11 -12.59 -6.00
C VAL A 161 -5.61 -11.67 -7.11
N PRO A 162 -6.85 -11.17 -7.05
CA PRO A 162 -7.33 -10.17 -7.99
C PRO A 162 -6.48 -8.89 -7.92
N ALA A 163 -5.82 -8.55 -9.00
CA ALA A 163 -4.99 -7.35 -9.07
C ALA A 163 -5.11 -6.68 -10.44
N ASP A 164 -5.28 -5.37 -10.43
CA ASP A 164 -5.21 -4.50 -11.59
C ASP A 164 -3.94 -3.63 -11.51
N TYR A 165 -3.29 -3.38 -12.64
CA TYR A 165 -2.09 -2.56 -12.73
C TYR A 165 -2.25 -1.49 -13.81
N LEU A 166 -1.91 -0.26 -13.47
CA LEU A 166 -1.92 0.88 -14.39
C LEU A 166 -0.57 1.61 -14.34
N LEU A 167 0.16 1.54 -15.45
CA LEU A 167 1.30 2.42 -15.68
C LEU A 167 0.78 3.72 -16.31
N VAL A 168 1.02 4.85 -15.64
CA VAL A 168 0.58 6.17 -16.09
C VAL A 168 1.71 6.82 -16.88
N GLU A 169 1.50 6.94 -18.19
CA GLU A 169 2.45 7.62 -19.07
C GLU A 169 2.63 9.10 -18.65
N ASN A 170 3.83 9.63 -18.82
CA ASN A 170 4.19 11.01 -18.50
C ASN A 170 3.91 11.42 -17.03
N ALA A 171 3.92 10.47 -16.11
CA ALA A 171 3.83 10.73 -14.68
C ALA A 171 5.11 10.29 -13.97
N GLY A 172 5.67 11.16 -13.16
CA GLY A 172 6.75 10.86 -12.22
C GLY A 172 6.23 10.64 -10.81
N HIS A 173 7.09 10.82 -9.81
CA HIS A 173 6.73 10.64 -8.40
C HIS A 173 6.02 11.87 -7.84
N GLY A 174 4.74 11.72 -7.48
CA GLY A 174 3.96 12.83 -6.89
C GLY A 174 3.61 13.97 -7.84
N ASP A 175 3.68 13.76 -9.14
CA ASP A 175 3.42 14.76 -10.16
C ASP A 175 1.94 15.09 -10.30
N LEU A 176 1.64 16.17 -11.03
CA LEU A 176 0.29 16.67 -11.26
C LEU A 176 -0.71 15.62 -11.80
N PRO A 177 -0.35 14.69 -12.72
CA PRO A 177 -1.28 13.69 -13.24
C PRO A 177 -2.00 12.88 -12.16
N TRP A 178 -1.38 12.64 -11.01
CA TRP A 178 -1.96 11.87 -9.91
C TRP A 178 -3.19 12.53 -9.30
N TYR A 179 -3.25 13.84 -9.32
CA TYR A 179 -4.32 14.67 -8.73
C TYR A 179 -5.34 15.11 -9.77
N GLN A 180 -5.26 14.59 -10.99
CA GLN A 180 -6.17 14.92 -12.07
C GLN A 180 -7.34 13.94 -12.16
N LYS A 181 -8.46 14.48 -12.64
CA LYS A 181 -9.72 13.74 -12.76
C LYS A 181 -9.59 12.36 -13.43
N PRO A 182 -8.83 12.16 -14.53
CA PRO A 182 -8.72 10.85 -15.16
C PRO A 182 -8.17 9.74 -14.25
N VAL A 183 -7.23 10.04 -13.35
CA VAL A 183 -6.68 9.07 -12.39
C VAL A 183 -7.63 8.89 -11.22
N ILE A 184 -8.14 9.99 -10.66
CA ILE A 184 -9.08 9.96 -9.53
C ILE A 184 -10.34 9.17 -9.90
N ASP A 185 -10.93 9.43 -11.07
CA ASP A 185 -12.14 8.71 -11.52
C ASP A 185 -11.89 7.20 -11.64
N ARG A 186 -10.71 6.77 -12.10
CA ARG A 186 -10.36 5.35 -12.17
C ARG A 186 -10.29 4.71 -10.80
N VAL A 187 -9.66 5.38 -9.85
CA VAL A 187 -9.57 4.92 -8.45
C VAL A 187 -10.96 4.81 -7.83
N VAL A 188 -11.79 5.84 -7.98
CA VAL A 188 -13.16 5.85 -7.46
C VAL A 188 -14.01 4.74 -8.09
N ALA A 189 -13.95 4.60 -9.43
CA ALA A 189 -14.69 3.57 -10.15
C ALA A 189 -14.23 2.16 -9.74
N TRP A 190 -12.92 1.97 -9.52
CA TRP A 190 -12.38 0.70 -9.09
C TRP A 190 -12.86 0.33 -7.68
N PHE A 191 -12.81 1.25 -6.72
CA PHE A 191 -13.38 1.04 -5.39
C PHE A 191 -14.88 0.74 -5.43
N ALA A 192 -15.65 1.50 -6.22
CA ALA A 192 -17.08 1.30 -6.37
C ALA A 192 -17.41 -0.11 -6.92
N LYS A 193 -16.62 -0.59 -7.89
CA LYS A 193 -16.73 -1.94 -8.45
C LYS A 193 -16.35 -3.01 -7.42
N THR A 194 -15.24 -2.83 -6.73
CA THR A 194 -14.63 -3.85 -5.86
C THR A 194 -15.35 -3.99 -4.53
N LEU A 195 -15.69 -2.87 -3.90
CA LEU A 195 -16.41 -2.85 -2.63
C LEU A 195 -17.94 -2.95 -2.80
N GLY A 196 -18.43 -2.79 -4.02
CA GLY A 196 -19.86 -2.69 -4.32
C GLY A 196 -20.43 -1.31 -3.98
N ALA A 197 -21.42 -0.85 -4.75
CA ALA A 197 -22.20 0.31 -4.38
C ALA A 197 -23.04 0.00 -3.12
N LYS A 198 -23.15 0.96 -2.19
CA LYS A 198 -24.14 0.89 -1.11
C LYS A 198 -25.48 0.63 -1.81
N LYS A 199 -26.18 -0.47 -1.51
CA LYS A 199 -27.58 -0.64 -1.93
C LYS A 199 -28.31 0.55 -1.31
N GLY A 200 -28.63 1.55 -2.12
CA GLY A 200 -29.46 2.66 -1.67
C GLY A 200 -30.72 2.06 -1.06
N ASN A 201 -31.10 2.53 0.12
CA ASN A 201 -32.46 2.35 0.58
C ASN A 201 -33.32 2.85 -0.57
N ALA A 202 -33.98 1.91 -1.26
CA ALA A 202 -35.00 2.27 -2.22
C ALA A 202 -35.98 3.15 -1.44
N ALA A 203 -36.12 4.39 -1.92
CA ALA A 203 -36.94 5.39 -1.29
C ALA A 203 -38.35 4.80 -1.02
N GLU A 204 -38.71 4.65 0.23
CA GLU A 204 -40.07 4.86 0.65
C GLU A 204 -40.40 6.32 0.34
N GLY A 205 -41.15 6.55 -0.68
CA GLY A 205 -41.56 7.92 -1.01
C GLY A 205 -42.13 8.09 -2.40
N ALA A 206 -43.17 7.35 -2.72
CA ALA A 206 -44.08 7.74 -3.79
C ALA A 206 -45.51 7.32 -3.41
N ASN A 207 -46.08 8.04 -2.47
CA ASN A 207 -47.52 8.21 -2.33
C ASN A 207 -47.77 9.63 -1.86
N LEU A 208 -48.03 10.52 -2.79
CA LEU A 208 -49.00 11.61 -2.72
C LEU A 208 -49.33 12.03 -4.13
#